data_22e2c01695169dd2c4644833f9c895eb
#
_entry.id   22e2c01695169dd2c4644833f9c895eb
#
_cell.length_a   1.000
_cell.length_b   1.000
_cell.length_c   1.000
_cell.angle_alpha   90.00
_cell.angle_beta   90.00
_cell.angle_gamma   90.00
#
_symmetry.space_group_name_H-M   'P 1'
#
loop_
_entity.id
_entity.type
_entity.pdbx_description
1 polymer ?
#
loop_
_entity_poly.entity_id
_entity_poly.type
_entity_poly.pdbx_seq_one_letter_code
_entity_poly.pdbx_strand_id
1 'polypeptide(L)'
;RTSRARAHGCTDDTRFARQVGSAFGARAGNSVAHLLREENADSVAVVTPQAPMLARTVIDSAAMKLRTNEVVLGPSTRGRTYYAGFTAPIDFDGAFEDPSLPTLAARGADADLDVEFLASSPSMVDGDDLLDAVPLLRARFAAERVVPDYTAAFVHEHGLAVVDEDGNPRLVAG
;
A
#
# COMPACT_ATOMS: atom_id res chain seq x y z
N ARG A 1 -24.73 17.04 3.77
CA ARG A 1 -23.74 18.12 3.48
C ARG A 1 -22.38 17.49 3.50
N THR A 2 -21.84 17.18 2.31
CA THR A 2 -20.49 16.63 2.10
C THR A 2 -19.50 17.74 2.38
N SER A 3 -18.71 17.60 3.45
CA SER A 3 -17.61 18.47 3.78
C SER A 3 -16.50 18.30 2.70
N ARG A 4 -16.29 19.32 1.88
CA ARG A 4 -15.14 19.39 0.98
C ARG A 4 -13.88 19.70 1.79
N ALA A 5 -13.21 18.69 2.29
CA ALA A 5 -11.82 18.81 2.66
C ALA A 5 -10.98 18.72 1.39
N ARG A 6 -10.50 19.85 0.87
CA ARG A 6 -9.46 19.85 -0.16
C ARG A 6 -8.15 19.46 0.49
N ALA A 7 -7.77 18.19 0.39
CA ALA A 7 -6.41 17.77 0.67
C ALA A 7 -5.48 18.29 -0.46
N HIS A 8 -4.32 18.83 -0.11
CA HIS A 8 -3.30 19.20 -1.09
C HIS A 8 -2.92 17.95 -1.90
N GLY A 9 -3.02 18.01 -3.21
CA GLY A 9 -2.67 16.92 -4.13
C GLY A 9 -3.84 16.12 -4.72
N CYS A 10 -5.09 16.39 -4.34
CA CYS A 10 -6.25 15.78 -5.01
C CYS A 10 -6.51 16.45 -6.36
N THR A 11 -6.68 15.64 -7.42
CA THR A 11 -7.13 16.09 -8.73
C THR A 11 -8.62 16.42 -8.72
N ASP A 12 -9.11 17.13 -9.74
CA ASP A 12 -10.55 17.46 -9.87
C ASP A 12 -11.44 16.20 -9.97
N ASP A 13 -10.87 15.05 -10.35
CA ASP A 13 -11.56 13.76 -10.44
C ASP A 13 -11.64 13.01 -9.10
N THR A 14 -11.04 13.53 -8.04
CA THR A 14 -11.08 12.90 -6.72
C THR A 14 -12.48 13.02 -6.11
N ARG A 15 -13.10 11.90 -5.79
CA ARG A 15 -14.39 11.80 -5.12
C ARG A 15 -14.20 11.36 -3.68
N PHE A 16 -15.01 11.92 -2.79
CA PHE A 16 -15.06 11.54 -1.39
C PHE A 16 -16.34 10.78 -1.12
N ALA A 17 -16.22 9.54 -0.65
CA ALA A 17 -17.35 8.72 -0.22
C ALA A 17 -17.23 8.40 1.27
N ARG A 18 -18.39 8.31 1.95
CA ARG A 18 -18.43 7.88 3.33
C ARG A 18 -18.32 6.35 3.36
N GLN A 19 -17.28 5.84 4.02
CA GLN A 19 -17.14 4.40 4.24
C GLN A 19 -18.17 3.90 5.25
N VAL A 20 -18.71 2.71 5.01
CA VAL A 20 -19.69 2.03 5.88
C VAL A 20 -19.06 0.75 6.42
N GLY A 21 -19.13 0.54 7.73
CA GLY A 21 -18.60 -0.62 8.43
C GLY A 21 -17.96 -0.27 9.77
N SER A 22 -17.92 -1.22 10.70
CA SER A 22 -17.37 -1.03 12.05
C SER A 22 -15.83 -1.17 12.09
N ALA A 23 -15.28 -2.14 11.36
CA ALA A 23 -13.86 -2.40 11.25
C ALA A 23 -13.28 -1.93 9.92
N PHE A 24 -11.95 -1.81 9.81
CA PHE A 24 -11.31 -1.37 8.56
C PHE A 24 -11.59 -2.35 7.42
N GLY A 25 -11.48 -3.66 7.65
CA GLY A 25 -11.79 -4.69 6.65
C GLY A 25 -13.21 -4.57 6.11
N ALA A 26 -14.21 -4.43 6.99
CA ALA A 26 -15.60 -4.23 6.59
C ALA A 26 -15.78 -2.94 5.76
N ARG A 27 -15.13 -1.84 6.16
CA ARG A 27 -15.17 -0.58 5.38
C ARG A 27 -14.52 -0.71 4.01
N ALA A 28 -13.35 -1.33 3.95
CA ALA A 28 -12.64 -1.58 2.70
C ALA A 28 -13.46 -2.49 1.78
N GLY A 29 -13.97 -3.61 2.31
CA GLY A 29 -14.79 -4.56 1.56
C GLY A 29 -16.07 -3.94 1.01
N ASN A 30 -16.80 -3.18 1.82
CA ASN A 30 -17.99 -2.46 1.35
C ASN A 30 -17.65 -1.44 0.26
N SER A 31 -16.51 -0.75 0.37
CA SER A 31 -16.07 0.21 -0.65
C SER A 31 -15.70 -0.49 -1.95
N VAL A 32 -14.95 -1.59 -1.87
CA VAL A 32 -14.58 -2.41 -3.04
C VAL A 32 -15.83 -2.96 -3.72
N ALA A 33 -16.74 -3.59 -2.95
CA ALA A 33 -17.97 -4.16 -3.49
C ALA A 33 -18.86 -3.09 -4.14
N HIS A 34 -18.98 -1.90 -3.53
CA HIS A 34 -19.73 -0.78 -4.09
C HIS A 34 -19.14 -0.33 -5.43
N LEU A 35 -17.83 -0.09 -5.48
CA LEU A 35 -17.17 0.39 -6.69
C LEU A 35 -17.26 -0.61 -7.84
N LEU A 36 -17.09 -1.91 -7.56
CA LEU A 36 -17.20 -2.95 -8.58
C LEU A 36 -18.65 -3.15 -9.08
N ARG A 37 -19.65 -3.12 -8.18
CA ARG A 37 -21.03 -3.50 -8.51
C ARG A 37 -21.90 -2.32 -8.90
N GLU A 38 -21.77 -1.19 -8.19
CA GLU A 38 -22.66 -0.02 -8.36
C GLU A 38 -22.07 1.01 -9.34
N GLU A 39 -20.75 1.23 -9.25
CA GLU A 39 -20.05 2.19 -10.13
C GLU A 39 -19.48 1.52 -11.40
N ASN A 40 -19.62 0.19 -11.54
CA ASN A 40 -19.13 -0.61 -12.67
C ASN A 40 -17.64 -0.41 -12.94
N ALA A 41 -16.83 -0.28 -11.90
CA ALA A 41 -15.38 -0.21 -12.05
C ALA A 41 -14.83 -1.57 -12.49
N ASP A 42 -13.98 -1.62 -13.51
CA ASP A 42 -13.33 -2.85 -13.97
C ASP A 42 -12.39 -3.45 -12.92
N SER A 43 -11.79 -2.60 -12.11
CA SER A 43 -10.94 -2.99 -10.99
C SER A 43 -10.91 -1.91 -9.91
N VAL A 44 -10.65 -2.33 -8.68
CA VAL A 44 -10.55 -1.46 -7.49
C VAL A 44 -9.29 -1.80 -6.72
N ALA A 45 -8.59 -0.80 -6.21
CA ALA A 45 -7.45 -1.01 -5.34
C ALA A 45 -7.61 -0.31 -3.99
N VAL A 46 -7.20 -1.00 -2.94
CA VAL A 46 -6.97 -0.45 -1.60
C VAL A 46 -5.47 -0.23 -1.45
N VAL A 47 -5.08 1.00 -1.13
CA VAL A 47 -3.68 1.37 -0.90
C VAL A 47 -3.50 1.97 0.47
N THR A 48 -2.33 1.75 1.08
CA THR A 48 -2.03 2.31 2.40
C THR A 48 -1.19 3.58 2.26
N PRO A 49 -1.44 4.62 3.06
CA PRO A 49 -0.61 5.84 3.05
C PRO A 49 0.79 5.61 3.61
N GLN A 50 1.02 4.48 4.30
CA GLN A 50 2.31 4.10 4.86
C GLN A 50 3.28 3.51 3.84
N ALA A 51 2.94 3.49 2.54
CA ALA A 51 3.81 3.01 1.46
C ALA A 51 4.35 4.19 0.64
N PRO A 52 5.32 4.96 1.15
CA PRO A 52 5.79 6.16 0.48
C PRO A 52 6.49 5.88 -0.86
N MET A 53 6.95 4.64 -1.06
CA MET A 53 7.61 4.24 -2.32
C MET A 53 6.65 3.70 -3.37
N LEU A 54 5.34 3.82 -3.18
CA LEU A 54 4.34 3.45 -4.17
C LEU A 54 4.39 4.43 -5.36
N ALA A 55 5.21 4.10 -6.35
CA ALA A 55 5.35 4.89 -7.55
C ALA A 55 4.24 4.58 -8.56
N ARG A 56 3.97 5.51 -9.48
CA ARG A 56 3.00 5.32 -10.57
C ARG A 56 3.27 4.04 -11.37
N THR A 57 4.53 3.74 -11.64
CA THR A 57 4.92 2.51 -12.37
C THR A 57 4.49 1.23 -11.68
N VAL A 58 4.39 1.22 -10.36
CA VAL A 58 3.86 0.08 -9.57
C VAL A 58 2.36 -0.04 -9.77
N ILE A 59 1.64 1.09 -9.76
CA ILE A 59 0.19 1.12 -10.02
C ILE A 59 -0.12 0.68 -11.45
N ASP A 60 0.65 1.16 -12.44
CA ASP A 60 0.51 0.74 -13.84
C ASP A 60 0.77 -0.76 -14.00
N SER A 61 1.80 -1.30 -13.34
CA SER A 61 2.08 -2.75 -13.31
C SER A 61 0.94 -3.54 -12.67
N ALA A 62 0.40 -3.05 -11.56
CA ALA A 62 -0.74 -3.68 -10.89
C ALA A 62 -1.98 -3.71 -11.78
N ALA A 63 -2.28 -2.59 -12.45
CA ALA A 63 -3.40 -2.50 -13.39
C ALA A 63 -3.24 -3.48 -14.59
N MET A 64 -2.01 -3.68 -15.08
CA MET A 64 -1.74 -4.68 -16.12
C MET A 64 -1.98 -6.12 -15.60
N LYS A 65 -1.53 -6.44 -14.38
CA LYS A 65 -1.73 -7.75 -13.77
C LYS A 65 -3.21 -8.04 -13.49
N LEU A 66 -4.01 -7.04 -13.12
CA LEU A 66 -5.47 -7.14 -12.91
C LEU A 66 -6.26 -7.41 -14.20
N ARG A 67 -5.62 -7.40 -15.36
CA ARG A 67 -6.26 -7.82 -16.62
C ARG A 67 -6.37 -9.34 -16.77
N THR A 68 -5.54 -10.07 -16.05
CA THR A 68 -5.40 -11.53 -16.16
C THR A 68 -5.52 -12.25 -14.82
N ASN A 69 -5.57 -11.52 -13.72
CA ASN A 69 -5.71 -12.06 -12.37
C ASN A 69 -6.77 -11.25 -11.63
N GLU A 70 -7.57 -11.90 -10.78
CA GLU A 70 -8.64 -11.24 -10.06
C GLU A 70 -8.16 -10.51 -8.81
N VAL A 71 -7.05 -10.99 -8.22
CA VAL A 71 -6.45 -10.40 -7.03
C VAL A 71 -4.97 -10.11 -7.27
N VAL A 72 -4.56 -8.88 -7.00
CA VAL A 72 -3.14 -8.47 -7.07
C VAL A 72 -2.72 -7.86 -5.75
N LEU A 73 -1.72 -8.45 -5.10
CA LEU A 73 -1.25 -8.04 -3.78
C LEU A 73 0.16 -7.46 -3.85
N GLY A 74 0.38 -6.34 -3.17
CA GLY A 74 1.69 -5.72 -2.99
C GLY A 74 2.24 -6.01 -1.59
N PRO A 75 3.18 -6.98 -1.46
CA PRO A 75 3.75 -7.37 -0.19
C PRO A 75 4.57 -6.25 0.46
N SER A 76 4.46 -6.13 1.78
CA SER A 76 5.27 -5.24 2.58
C SER A 76 5.97 -5.96 3.73
N THR A 77 6.77 -5.22 4.51
CA THR A 77 7.46 -5.74 5.68
C THR A 77 6.49 -6.39 6.67
N ARG A 78 6.95 -7.44 7.36
CA ARG A 78 6.21 -8.18 8.40
C ARG A 78 4.87 -8.77 7.94
N GLY A 79 4.77 -9.17 6.67
CA GLY A 79 3.54 -9.78 6.13
C GLY A 79 2.38 -8.80 5.95
N ARG A 80 2.64 -7.49 5.94
CA ARG A 80 1.66 -6.47 5.60
C ARG A 80 1.48 -6.34 4.10
N THR A 81 0.47 -5.60 3.69
CA THR A 81 0.15 -5.35 2.29
C THR A 81 0.10 -3.84 2.05
N TYR A 82 0.90 -3.33 1.09
CA TYR A 82 0.86 -1.93 0.71
C TYR A 82 -0.15 -1.63 -0.40
N TYR A 83 -0.52 -2.64 -1.18
CA TYR A 83 -1.46 -2.56 -2.28
C TYR A 83 -2.29 -3.84 -2.34
N ALA A 84 -3.61 -3.71 -2.47
CA ALA A 84 -4.50 -4.84 -2.72
C ALA A 84 -5.52 -4.45 -3.80
N GLY A 85 -5.39 -5.05 -4.99
CA GLY A 85 -6.24 -4.82 -6.15
C GLY A 85 -7.18 -5.98 -6.39
N PHE A 86 -8.40 -5.68 -6.86
CA PHE A 86 -9.47 -6.66 -7.04
C PHE A 86 -10.28 -6.35 -8.31
N THR A 87 -10.63 -7.37 -9.07
CA THR A 87 -11.67 -7.32 -10.11
C THR A 87 -12.96 -8.04 -9.66
N ALA A 88 -12.83 -8.86 -8.60
CA ALA A 88 -13.95 -9.53 -7.92
C ALA A 88 -13.83 -9.36 -6.40
N PRO A 89 -14.94 -9.28 -5.65
CA PRO A 89 -14.90 -9.18 -4.20
C PRO A 89 -14.51 -10.53 -3.57
N ILE A 90 -13.75 -10.46 -2.47
CA ILE A 90 -13.44 -11.58 -1.57
C ILE A 90 -14.16 -11.37 -0.22
N ASP A 91 -14.02 -12.30 0.71
CA ASP A 91 -14.37 -12.05 2.11
C ASP A 91 -13.31 -11.15 2.76
N PHE A 92 -13.71 -9.94 3.13
CA PHE A 92 -12.84 -8.93 3.70
C PHE A 92 -12.86 -8.90 5.24
N ASP A 93 -13.63 -9.76 5.90
CA ASP A 93 -13.69 -9.77 7.37
C ASP A 93 -12.34 -10.18 7.96
N GLY A 94 -11.75 -9.28 8.76
CA GLY A 94 -10.41 -9.44 9.33
C GLY A 94 -9.25 -9.44 8.30
N ALA A 95 -9.51 -9.35 6.99
CA ALA A 95 -8.51 -9.56 5.95
C ALA A 95 -7.39 -8.49 5.91
N PHE A 96 -7.65 -7.30 6.46
CA PHE A 96 -6.67 -6.21 6.57
C PHE A 96 -6.04 -6.08 7.95
N GLU A 97 -6.27 -7.03 8.85
CA GLU A 97 -5.56 -7.11 10.12
C GLU A 97 -4.16 -7.68 9.89
N ASP A 98 -3.17 -7.13 10.61
CA ASP A 98 -1.78 -7.59 10.44
C ASP A 98 -1.57 -9.00 11.06
N PRO A 99 -0.89 -9.91 10.35
CA PRO A 99 -0.32 -9.77 9.00
C PRO A 99 -1.37 -9.95 7.89
N SER A 100 -1.65 -8.91 7.13
CA SER A 100 -2.74 -8.90 6.13
C SER A 100 -2.45 -9.71 4.86
N LEU A 101 -1.18 -9.83 4.46
CA LEU A 101 -0.81 -10.48 3.20
C LEU A 101 -1.25 -11.95 3.11
N PRO A 102 -0.94 -12.83 4.09
CA PRO A 102 -1.36 -14.22 4.02
C PRO A 102 -2.89 -14.37 4.07
N THR A 103 -3.58 -13.51 4.82
CA THR A 103 -5.04 -13.55 4.93
C THR A 103 -5.71 -13.15 3.61
N LEU A 104 -5.27 -12.06 2.99
CA LEU A 104 -5.79 -11.63 1.68
C LEU A 104 -5.52 -12.66 0.59
N ALA A 105 -4.33 -13.26 0.57
CA ALA A 105 -3.99 -14.31 -0.39
C ALA A 105 -4.86 -15.55 -0.19
N ALA A 106 -5.05 -16.00 1.05
CA ALA A 106 -5.93 -17.15 1.36
C ALA A 106 -7.38 -16.86 0.97
N ARG A 107 -7.92 -15.68 1.26
CA ARG A 107 -9.29 -15.29 0.87
C ARG A 107 -9.49 -15.22 -0.64
N GLY A 108 -8.46 -14.83 -1.41
CA GLY A 108 -8.50 -14.90 -2.86
C GLY A 108 -8.56 -16.36 -3.34
N ALA A 109 -7.69 -17.21 -2.83
CA ALA A 109 -7.66 -18.63 -3.14
C ALA A 109 -8.95 -19.38 -2.72
N ASP A 110 -9.49 -19.10 -1.54
CA ASP A 110 -10.76 -19.66 -1.05
C ASP A 110 -11.96 -19.28 -1.93
N ALA A 111 -11.86 -18.15 -2.63
CA ALA A 111 -12.87 -17.69 -3.58
C ALA A 111 -12.62 -18.20 -5.01
N ASP A 112 -11.65 -19.11 -5.22
CA ASP A 112 -11.25 -19.66 -6.53
C ASP A 112 -10.82 -18.57 -7.53
N LEU A 113 -10.11 -17.54 -7.00
CA LEU A 113 -9.59 -16.41 -7.78
C LEU A 113 -8.08 -16.51 -7.97
N ASP A 114 -7.60 -16.09 -9.14
CA ASP A 114 -6.16 -16.01 -9.41
C ASP A 114 -5.52 -14.87 -8.63
N VAL A 115 -4.53 -15.22 -7.78
CA VAL A 115 -3.80 -14.28 -6.92
C VAL A 115 -2.39 -14.08 -7.45
N GLU A 116 -2.04 -12.83 -7.77
CA GLU A 116 -0.72 -12.44 -8.27
C GLU A 116 -0.06 -11.43 -7.32
N PHE A 117 1.26 -11.36 -7.35
CA PHE A 117 2.01 -10.49 -6.46
C PHE A 117 2.82 -9.43 -7.21
N LEU A 118 2.90 -8.24 -6.61
CA LEU A 118 3.83 -7.19 -6.98
C LEU A 118 5.18 -7.39 -6.29
N ALA A 119 6.18 -6.64 -6.70
CA ALA A 119 7.44 -6.58 -5.98
C ALA A 119 7.21 -6.08 -4.54
N SER A 120 7.92 -6.67 -3.58
CA SER A 120 7.87 -6.22 -2.19
C SER A 120 8.39 -4.79 -2.04
N SER A 121 7.76 -4.02 -1.16
CA SER A 121 8.19 -2.66 -0.81
C SER A 121 8.00 -2.43 0.68
N PRO A 122 8.97 -1.84 1.40
CA PRO A 122 8.82 -1.57 2.81
C PRO A 122 7.71 -0.54 3.07
N SER A 123 6.96 -0.75 4.15
CA SER A 123 6.05 0.24 4.73
C SER A 123 6.79 1.09 5.77
N MET A 124 6.19 2.20 6.15
CA MET A 124 6.65 3.08 7.24
C MET A 124 5.50 3.27 8.23
N VAL A 125 5.25 2.28 9.07
CA VAL A 125 4.18 2.29 10.09
C VAL A 125 4.76 2.64 11.46
N ASP A 126 5.94 2.12 11.77
CA ASP A 126 6.63 2.31 13.04
C ASP A 126 8.15 2.48 12.88
N GLY A 127 8.87 2.66 14.00
CA GLY A 127 10.30 2.91 13.99
C GLY A 127 11.14 1.76 13.41
N ASP A 128 10.70 0.53 13.60
CA ASP A 128 11.43 -0.63 13.08
C ASP A 128 11.33 -0.73 11.55
N ASP A 129 10.21 -0.29 10.96
CA ASP A 129 10.08 -0.24 9.50
C ASP A 129 11.09 0.71 8.85
N LEU A 130 11.55 1.72 9.60
CA LEU A 130 12.57 2.66 9.12
C LEU A 130 13.93 1.99 8.92
N LEU A 131 14.21 0.88 9.62
CA LEU A 131 15.42 0.12 9.44
C LEU A 131 15.55 -0.47 8.03
N ASP A 132 14.44 -0.81 7.38
CA ASP A 132 14.39 -1.29 6.00
C ASP A 132 14.19 -0.15 4.98
N ALA A 133 13.30 0.79 5.31
CA ALA A 133 12.88 1.83 4.39
C ALA A 133 13.96 2.90 4.16
N VAL A 134 14.68 3.33 5.20
CA VAL A 134 15.69 4.38 5.10
C VAL A 134 16.88 3.95 4.24
N PRO A 135 17.50 2.77 4.43
CA PRO A 135 18.59 2.31 3.57
C PRO A 135 18.17 2.19 2.10
N LEU A 136 16.98 1.64 1.83
CA LEU A 136 16.46 1.52 0.48
C LEU A 136 16.25 2.88 -0.18
N LEU A 137 15.71 3.84 0.57
CA LEU A 137 15.45 5.20 0.08
C LEU A 137 16.76 5.92 -0.25
N ARG A 138 17.75 5.82 0.64
CA ARG A 138 19.09 6.37 0.42
C ARG A 138 19.80 5.73 -0.78
N ALA A 139 19.69 4.41 -0.92
CA ALA A 139 20.30 3.69 -2.05
C ALA A 139 19.65 4.11 -3.39
N ARG A 140 18.32 4.24 -3.43
CA ARG A 140 17.62 4.74 -4.63
C ARG A 140 18.01 6.17 -4.97
N PHE A 141 18.11 7.04 -3.97
CA PHE A 141 18.54 8.43 -4.15
C PHE A 141 19.97 8.49 -4.71
N ALA A 142 20.90 7.74 -4.11
CA ALA A 142 22.29 7.67 -4.60
C ALA A 142 22.41 7.09 -6.02
N ALA A 143 21.51 6.21 -6.41
CA ALA A 143 21.45 5.62 -7.75
C ALA A 143 20.61 6.45 -8.75
N GLU A 144 20.23 7.68 -8.41
CA GLU A 144 19.38 8.57 -9.23
C GLU A 144 18.06 7.92 -9.68
N ARG A 145 17.50 7.05 -8.83
CA ARG A 145 16.21 6.41 -9.06
C ARG A 145 15.07 7.24 -8.47
N VAL A 146 13.87 7.05 -8.99
CA VAL A 146 12.67 7.73 -8.48
C VAL A 146 12.47 7.43 -7.00
N VAL A 147 12.37 8.48 -6.20
CA VAL A 147 12.07 8.46 -4.77
C VAL A 147 10.91 9.42 -4.48
N PRO A 148 10.16 9.22 -3.39
CA PRO A 148 9.15 10.18 -2.94
C PRO A 148 9.83 11.45 -2.42
N ASP A 149 9.66 12.58 -3.11
CA ASP A 149 10.41 13.82 -2.87
C ASP A 149 10.39 14.27 -1.41
N TYR A 150 9.19 14.35 -0.80
CA TYR A 150 9.06 14.82 0.59
C TYR A 150 9.69 13.86 1.60
N THR A 151 9.51 12.55 1.41
CA THR A 151 10.10 11.55 2.31
C THR A 151 11.62 11.51 2.16
N ALA A 152 12.13 11.60 0.94
CA ALA A 152 13.56 11.65 0.66
C ALA A 152 14.21 12.92 1.24
N ALA A 153 13.57 14.07 1.05
CA ALA A 153 14.02 15.33 1.63
C ALA A 153 14.09 15.23 3.17
N PHE A 154 13.04 14.73 3.82
CA PHE A 154 13.00 14.55 5.26
C PHE A 154 14.15 13.65 5.76
N VAL A 155 14.35 12.50 5.12
CA VAL A 155 15.45 11.56 5.48
C VAL A 155 16.81 12.22 5.31
N HIS A 156 17.00 13.03 4.26
CA HIS A 156 18.25 13.72 3.99
C HIS A 156 18.51 14.88 4.93
N GLU A 157 17.52 15.74 5.13
CA GLU A 157 17.61 16.93 6.01
C GLU A 157 17.88 16.57 7.46
N HIS A 158 17.35 15.43 7.93
CA HIS A 158 17.55 14.95 9.30
C HIS A 158 18.72 13.96 9.41
N GLY A 159 19.49 13.75 8.34
CA GLY A 159 20.63 12.86 8.34
C GLY A 159 20.30 11.41 8.73
N LEU A 160 19.03 10.98 8.52
CA LEU A 160 18.62 9.65 8.95
C LEU A 160 19.39 8.57 8.21
N ALA A 161 20.04 7.69 8.97
CA ALA A 161 20.79 6.54 8.47
C ALA A 161 20.59 5.34 9.40
N VAL A 162 20.81 4.15 8.84
CA VAL A 162 20.89 2.93 9.66
C VAL A 162 22.35 2.56 9.77
N VAL A 163 22.81 2.36 11.00
CA VAL A 163 24.15 1.88 11.34
C VAL A 163 24.04 0.53 12.02
N ASP A 164 25.06 -0.30 11.84
CA ASP A 164 25.17 -1.57 12.56
C ASP A 164 26.00 -1.33 13.82
N GLU A 165 25.45 -1.59 15.01
CA GLU A 165 26.16 -1.61 16.27
C GLU A 165 26.15 -3.05 16.80
N ASP A 166 27.28 -3.73 16.68
CA ASP A 166 27.47 -5.10 17.16
C ASP A 166 26.44 -6.13 16.64
N GLY A 167 26.09 -6.02 15.34
CA GLY A 167 25.09 -6.90 14.71
C GLY A 167 23.64 -6.48 14.93
N ASN A 168 23.40 -5.30 15.53
CA ASN A 168 22.08 -4.75 15.75
C ASN A 168 21.90 -3.46 14.92
N PRO A 169 21.02 -3.47 13.91
CA PRO A 169 20.74 -2.27 13.13
C PRO A 169 20.01 -1.23 13.97
N ARG A 170 20.48 0.02 13.92
CA ARG A 170 19.88 1.15 14.65
C ARG A 170 19.71 2.34 13.72
N LEU A 171 18.57 3.03 13.86
CA LEU A 171 18.33 4.31 13.20
C LEU A 171 19.06 5.40 13.99
N VAL A 172 19.85 6.19 13.28
CA VAL A 172 20.53 7.38 13.81
C VAL A 172 20.15 8.62 13.01
N ALA A 173 20.20 9.77 13.66
CA ALA A 173 20.05 11.09 13.05
C ALA A 173 21.39 11.81 13.16
N GLY A 174 21.85 12.44 12.07
CA GLY A 174 23.13 13.17 11.99
C GLY A 174 22.94 14.67 12.05
#